data_59954872750a1aa64a8aa6cc18fec726
#
_entry.id   59954872750a1aa64a8aa6cc18fec726
#
_cell.length_a   1.000
_cell.length_b   1.000
_cell.length_c   1.000
_cell.angle_alpha   90.00
_cell.angle_beta   90.00
_cell.angle_gamma   90.00
#
_symmetry.space_group_name_H-M   'P 1'
#
loop_
_entity.id
_entity.type
_entity.pdbx_description
1 polymer ?
#
loop_
_entity_poly.entity_id
_entity_poly.type
_entity_poly.pdbx_seq_one_letter_code
_entity_poly.pdbx_strand_id
1 'polypeptide(L)'
;EHIVWAPKTEPIGRFIYEIGRTPRKNTGVYQRMYSAASRLDAGMVDWQAALKDARLFHSSGITFGLATHSKYERNYCYDAFKEAITNKPKGCLVGMDFNYRSTLWSPAQAREILTPAISDHVDILITTVEDMAKLYNIGCGQYSAKQVVDGDLGRIEDDDIQDFSRQVRDLFNVSIVAITIRYPDTFEQHRWESAAMDSEGNFCRSPAVRPITLWDRLGGGDTWNAGFYYGLLTEASSSEGLAKGILVGDAATRIKQTLMFDLPIVDKAEVEALMKAELFGGGKRTAR
;
A
#
# COMPACT_ATOMS: atom_id res chain seq x y z
N GLU A 1 -14.55 17.31 9.01
CA GLU A 1 -13.17 17.03 8.61
C GLU A 1 -12.21 17.35 9.77
N HIS A 2 -11.31 16.43 10.07
CA HIS A 2 -10.40 16.52 11.22
C HIS A 2 -8.98 16.79 10.73
N ILE A 3 -8.69 18.04 10.35
CA ILE A 3 -7.37 18.48 9.92
C ILE A 3 -6.70 19.20 11.08
N VAL A 4 -5.52 18.72 11.49
CA VAL A 4 -4.67 19.39 12.46
C VAL A 4 -3.65 20.26 11.74
N TRP A 5 -3.68 21.55 12.02
CA TRP A 5 -2.74 22.50 11.44
C TRP A 5 -1.51 22.66 12.35
N ALA A 6 -0.36 22.38 11.80
CA ALA A 6 0.91 22.65 12.48
C ALA A 6 1.19 24.17 12.55
N PRO A 7 2.05 24.63 13.49
CA PRO A 7 2.53 26.01 13.51
C PRO A 7 3.11 26.43 12.15
N LYS A 8 2.97 27.72 11.79
CA LYS A 8 3.45 28.29 10.51
C LYS A 8 4.96 28.11 10.28
N THR A 9 5.72 27.85 11.33
CA THR A 9 7.16 27.56 11.27
C THR A 9 7.51 26.16 10.78
N GLU A 10 6.52 25.26 10.77
CA GLU A 10 6.71 23.88 10.37
C GLU A 10 6.47 23.73 8.85
N PRO A 11 7.45 23.23 8.08
CA PRO A 11 7.28 23.07 6.65
C PRO A 11 6.35 21.91 6.31
N ILE A 12 5.63 22.06 5.21
CA ILE A 12 4.96 20.91 4.57
C ILE A 12 6.01 20.00 3.93
N GLY A 13 5.81 18.69 3.99
CA GLY A 13 6.61 17.74 3.22
C GLY A 13 6.45 17.99 1.72
N ARG A 14 7.56 17.96 0.97
CA ARG A 14 7.58 18.20 -0.47
C ARG A 14 8.39 17.13 -1.18
N PHE A 15 8.04 16.85 -2.42
CA PHE A 15 8.88 16.10 -3.32
C PHE A 15 8.88 16.75 -4.72
N ILE A 16 10.00 16.60 -5.42
CA ILE A 16 10.16 16.97 -6.81
C ILE A 16 10.44 15.66 -7.55
N TYR A 17 9.60 15.36 -8.52
CA TYR A 17 9.68 14.11 -9.26
C TYR A 17 9.85 14.40 -10.74
N GLU A 18 10.93 13.88 -11.31
CA GLU A 18 11.23 13.99 -12.73
C GLU A 18 10.87 12.68 -13.42
N ILE A 19 9.92 12.75 -14.34
CA ILE A 19 9.50 11.61 -15.15
C ILE A 19 10.51 11.43 -16.28
N GLY A 20 11.29 10.35 -16.19
CA GLY A 20 12.21 9.95 -17.24
C GLY A 20 11.50 9.17 -18.35
N ARG A 21 12.12 9.12 -19.52
CA ARG A 21 11.78 8.25 -20.64
C ARG A 21 13.03 7.48 -21.04
N THR A 22 12.87 6.27 -21.55
CA THR A 22 13.99 5.43 -21.98
C THR A 22 15.00 6.21 -22.85
N PRO A 23 16.30 6.20 -22.53
CA PRO A 23 17.00 5.40 -21.49
C PRO A 23 17.08 6.06 -20.10
N ARG A 24 16.44 7.22 -19.90
CA ARG A 24 16.50 7.99 -18.67
C ARG A 24 15.53 7.47 -17.62
N LYS A 25 16.05 7.20 -16.40
CA LYS A 25 15.24 6.77 -15.25
C LYS A 25 14.46 7.93 -14.65
N ASN A 26 13.34 7.61 -13.99
CA ASN A 26 12.67 8.53 -13.12
C ASN A 26 13.55 8.87 -11.92
N THR A 27 13.55 10.16 -11.51
CA THR A 27 14.29 10.64 -10.35
C THR A 27 13.39 11.43 -9.42
N GLY A 28 13.57 11.24 -8.11
CA GLY A 28 12.80 11.96 -7.10
C GLY A 28 13.67 12.51 -5.99
N VAL A 29 13.45 13.78 -5.64
CA VAL A 29 14.05 14.43 -4.47
C VAL A 29 12.95 14.65 -3.45
N TYR A 30 13.13 14.13 -2.24
CA TYR A 30 12.14 14.17 -1.17
C TYR A 30 12.63 15.05 -0.03
N GLN A 31 11.85 16.08 0.31
CA GLN A 31 12.03 16.96 1.45
C GLN A 31 10.86 16.74 2.42
N ARG A 32 10.86 15.63 3.12
CA ARG A 32 9.76 15.22 4.03
C ARG A 32 10.20 14.96 5.47
N MET A 33 11.49 14.74 5.70
CA MET A 33 12.05 14.74 7.05
C MET A 33 11.93 16.14 7.64
N TYR A 34 11.64 16.23 8.93
CA TYR A 34 11.39 17.51 9.64
C TYR A 34 10.18 18.31 9.14
N SER A 35 9.29 17.69 8.36
CA SER A 35 8.01 18.29 7.98
C SER A 35 7.03 18.29 9.15
N ALA A 36 5.96 19.08 9.05
CA ALA A 36 4.86 19.06 10.01
C ALA A 36 4.33 17.64 10.29
N ALA A 37 4.16 16.83 9.23
CA ALA A 37 3.71 15.43 9.35
C ALA A 37 4.68 14.55 10.17
N SER A 38 6.00 14.83 10.14
CA SER A 38 6.99 14.08 10.93
C SER A 38 6.93 14.35 12.43
N ARG A 39 6.14 15.31 12.82
CA ARG A 39 5.96 15.76 14.22
C ARG A 39 4.58 15.45 14.78
N LEU A 40 3.78 14.69 14.03
CA LEU A 40 2.51 14.17 14.53
C LEU A 40 2.76 13.36 15.80
N ASP A 41 2.15 13.76 16.90
CA ASP A 41 2.35 13.15 18.23
C ASP A 41 0.99 12.86 18.88
N ALA A 42 1.00 12.02 19.90
CA ALA A 42 -0.16 11.77 20.75
C ALA A 42 -0.69 13.11 21.34
N GLY A 43 -1.99 13.22 21.48
CA GLY A 43 -2.68 14.42 21.94
C GLY A 43 -2.90 15.52 20.88
N MET A 44 -2.37 15.35 19.66
CA MET A 44 -2.57 16.36 18.60
C MET A 44 -3.88 16.20 17.84
N VAL A 45 -4.44 15.01 17.79
CA VAL A 45 -5.67 14.70 17.07
C VAL A 45 -6.74 14.24 18.04
N ASP A 46 -7.94 14.79 17.94
CA ASP A 46 -9.12 14.22 18.60
C ASP A 46 -9.55 12.94 17.87
N TRP A 47 -8.88 11.84 18.19
CA TRP A 47 -9.15 10.55 17.55
C TRP A 47 -10.54 10.02 17.82
N GLN A 48 -11.13 10.33 18.98
CA GLN A 48 -12.47 9.91 19.31
C GLN A 48 -13.50 10.57 18.37
N ALA A 49 -13.35 11.86 18.10
CA ALA A 49 -14.18 12.56 17.15
C ALA A 49 -13.86 12.15 15.69
N ALA A 50 -12.56 12.02 15.35
CA ALA A 50 -12.13 11.71 13.99
C ALA A 50 -12.56 10.31 13.53
N LEU A 51 -12.58 9.34 14.44
CA LEU A 51 -12.87 7.93 14.13
C LEU A 51 -14.29 7.49 14.51
N LYS A 52 -15.14 8.41 15.00
CA LYS A 52 -16.47 8.10 15.55
C LYS A 52 -17.30 7.11 14.73
N ASP A 53 -17.33 7.29 13.42
CA ASP A 53 -18.13 6.49 12.49
C ASP A 53 -17.24 5.69 11.51
N ALA A 54 -15.95 5.58 11.81
CA ALA A 54 -14.99 4.92 10.94
C ALA A 54 -15.18 3.40 10.97
N ARG A 55 -15.21 2.80 9.79
CA ARG A 55 -15.17 1.33 9.60
C ARG A 55 -13.75 0.82 9.37
N LEU A 56 -12.86 1.71 8.96
CA LEU A 56 -11.45 1.45 8.70
C LEU A 56 -10.61 2.65 9.12
N PHE A 57 -9.56 2.41 9.87
CA PHE A 57 -8.45 3.32 10.10
C PHE A 57 -7.23 2.84 9.32
N HIS A 58 -6.68 3.66 8.44
CA HIS A 58 -5.51 3.30 7.65
C HIS A 58 -4.28 4.12 8.03
N SER A 59 -3.13 3.45 8.12
CA SER A 59 -1.83 4.06 8.31
C SER A 59 -0.80 3.48 7.34
N SER A 60 0.39 4.06 7.32
CA SER A 60 1.49 3.62 6.46
C SER A 60 2.81 3.58 7.23
N GLY A 61 3.68 2.64 6.89
CA GLY A 61 5.03 2.58 7.42
C GLY A 61 5.86 3.83 7.14
N ILE A 62 5.56 4.58 6.07
CA ILE A 62 6.15 5.91 5.83
C ILE A 62 5.91 6.84 7.02
N THR A 63 4.71 6.85 7.60
CA THR A 63 4.35 7.73 8.72
C THR A 63 5.32 7.54 9.88
N PHE A 64 5.62 6.31 10.25
CA PHE A 64 6.59 6.03 11.32
C PHE A 64 8.03 6.35 10.91
N GLY A 65 8.37 6.07 9.64
CA GLY A 65 9.69 6.40 9.08
C GLY A 65 10.00 7.91 9.10
N LEU A 66 9.00 8.78 8.99
CA LEU A 66 9.17 10.22 9.08
C LEU A 66 9.66 10.68 10.46
N ALA A 67 9.31 9.98 11.53
CA ALA A 67 9.64 10.35 12.90
C ALA A 67 10.96 9.75 13.43
N THR A 68 11.70 8.98 12.62
CA THR A 68 12.96 8.33 13.04
C THR A 68 14.11 9.29 13.32
N HIS A 69 14.01 10.54 12.88
CA HIS A 69 15.00 11.60 13.13
C HIS A 69 14.65 12.49 14.34
N SER A 70 13.72 12.04 15.16
CA SER A 70 13.39 12.72 16.43
C SER A 70 14.64 12.79 17.30
N LYS A 71 14.86 13.95 17.95
CA LYS A 71 15.95 14.16 18.93
C LYS A 71 15.73 13.38 20.23
N TYR A 72 14.59 12.79 20.38
CA TYR A 72 14.15 12.10 21.58
C TYR A 72 13.99 10.63 21.19
N GLU A 73 14.57 9.70 21.81
CA GLU A 73 14.59 8.25 21.57
C GLU A 73 13.20 7.58 21.46
N ARG A 74 12.23 8.28 20.85
CA ARG A 74 10.84 7.82 20.64
C ARG A 74 10.33 8.20 19.25
N ASN A 75 9.41 7.41 18.74
CA ASN A 75 8.73 7.68 17.48
C ASN A 75 7.36 8.29 17.72
N TYR A 76 7.26 9.63 17.56
CA TYR A 76 6.03 10.39 17.78
C TYR A 76 4.85 9.87 16.96
N CYS A 77 5.08 9.60 15.66
CA CYS A 77 4.02 9.11 14.78
C CYS A 77 3.50 7.74 15.22
N TYR A 78 4.36 6.89 15.78
CA TYR A 78 3.93 5.61 16.36
C TYR A 78 3.11 5.83 17.63
N ASP A 79 3.45 6.82 18.46
CA ASP A 79 2.66 7.16 19.65
C ASP A 79 1.28 7.69 19.27
N ALA A 80 1.19 8.57 18.26
CA ALA A 80 -0.10 9.02 17.71
C ALA A 80 -0.93 7.88 17.12
N PHE A 81 -0.28 6.92 16.44
CA PHE A 81 -0.94 5.71 15.93
C PHE A 81 -1.53 4.87 17.08
N LYS A 82 -0.78 4.61 18.15
CA LYS A 82 -1.28 3.88 19.33
C LYS A 82 -2.47 4.58 19.98
N GLU A 83 -2.43 5.90 20.04
CA GLU A 83 -3.56 6.69 20.54
C GLU A 83 -4.79 6.52 19.64
N ALA A 84 -4.64 6.57 18.31
CA ALA A 84 -5.74 6.31 17.37
C ALA A 84 -6.34 4.90 17.58
N ILE A 85 -5.50 3.88 17.75
CA ILE A 85 -5.94 2.50 18.01
C ILE A 85 -6.76 2.42 19.31
N THR A 86 -6.32 3.11 20.35
CA THR A 86 -7.02 3.11 21.63
C THR A 86 -8.40 3.78 21.56
N ASN A 87 -8.54 4.76 20.67
CA ASN A 87 -9.75 5.58 20.54
C ASN A 87 -10.69 5.15 19.38
N LYS A 88 -10.30 4.15 18.59
CA LYS A 88 -11.15 3.66 17.49
C LYS A 88 -12.43 2.99 18.01
N PRO A 89 -13.56 3.09 17.29
CA PRO A 89 -14.78 2.38 17.67
C PRO A 89 -14.60 0.86 17.56
N LYS A 90 -15.36 0.13 18.36
CA LYS A 90 -15.39 -1.34 18.27
C LYS A 90 -15.82 -1.77 16.85
N GLY A 91 -15.06 -2.70 16.26
CA GLY A 91 -15.31 -3.18 14.90
C GLY A 91 -14.71 -2.31 13.79
N CYS A 92 -14.08 -1.19 14.10
CA CYS A 92 -13.25 -0.45 13.15
C CYS A 92 -11.97 -1.25 12.87
N LEU A 93 -11.79 -1.65 11.63
CA LEU A 93 -10.59 -2.38 11.18
C LEU A 93 -9.38 -1.42 11.10
N VAL A 94 -8.20 -2.00 11.29
CA VAL A 94 -6.93 -1.28 11.13
C VAL A 94 -6.21 -1.82 9.92
N GLY A 95 -6.04 -0.98 8.91
CA GLY A 95 -5.25 -1.29 7.72
C GLY A 95 -3.89 -0.60 7.75
N MET A 96 -2.87 -1.26 7.23
CA MET A 96 -1.54 -0.67 7.08
C MET A 96 -0.91 -1.06 5.74
N ASP A 97 -0.40 -0.05 5.04
CA ASP A 97 0.56 -0.25 3.95
C ASP A 97 1.97 -0.29 4.53
N PHE A 98 2.67 -1.40 4.36
CA PHE A 98 4.02 -1.61 4.87
C PHE A 98 4.99 -0.53 4.40
N ASN A 99 5.00 -0.24 3.12
CA ASN A 99 5.56 0.94 2.44
C ASN A 99 6.97 1.35 2.93
N TYR A 100 7.89 0.40 2.99
CA TYR A 100 9.26 0.65 3.42
C TYR A 100 10.00 1.63 2.50
N ARG A 101 10.74 2.56 3.10
CA ARG A 101 11.57 3.54 2.37
C ARG A 101 12.96 3.63 3.00
N SER A 102 13.94 3.05 2.33
CA SER A 102 15.36 3.05 2.77
C SER A 102 15.96 4.45 2.96
N THR A 103 15.34 5.48 2.37
CA THR A 103 15.76 6.87 2.55
C THR A 103 15.33 7.47 3.89
N LEU A 104 14.44 6.82 4.64
CA LEU A 104 13.94 7.29 5.94
C LEU A 104 14.61 6.54 7.11
N TRP A 105 14.84 5.25 6.97
CA TRP A 105 15.34 4.38 8.02
C TRP A 105 16.03 3.13 7.49
N SER A 106 16.86 2.53 8.30
CA SER A 106 17.48 1.24 8.00
C SER A 106 16.47 0.08 8.15
N PRO A 107 16.74 -1.09 7.54
CA PRO A 107 15.91 -2.27 7.74
C PRO A 107 15.75 -2.68 9.21
N ALA A 108 16.79 -2.51 10.03
CA ALA A 108 16.74 -2.84 11.45
C ALA A 108 15.78 -1.92 12.21
N GLN A 109 15.89 -0.60 12.03
CA GLN A 109 14.98 0.38 12.62
C GLN A 109 13.54 0.16 12.16
N ALA A 110 13.34 -0.14 10.87
CA ALA A 110 12.00 -0.42 10.35
C ALA A 110 11.37 -1.64 11.03
N ARG A 111 12.12 -2.75 11.16
CA ARG A 111 11.63 -3.95 11.85
C ARG A 111 11.30 -3.70 13.32
N GLU A 112 12.14 -2.95 14.01
CA GLU A 112 11.96 -2.63 15.44
C GLU A 112 10.61 -1.97 15.72
N ILE A 113 10.14 -1.12 14.80
CA ILE A 113 8.88 -0.37 14.96
C ILE A 113 7.72 -1.06 14.24
N LEU A 114 7.90 -1.47 12.97
CA LEU A 114 6.81 -2.01 12.16
C LEU A 114 6.36 -3.40 12.62
N THR A 115 7.28 -4.25 13.08
CA THR A 115 6.91 -5.61 13.50
C THR A 115 5.88 -5.57 14.65
N PRO A 116 6.15 -4.95 15.81
CA PRO A 116 5.15 -4.89 16.88
C PRO A 116 3.93 -4.05 16.49
N ALA A 117 4.09 -2.95 15.75
CA ALA A 117 2.96 -2.14 15.31
C ALA A 117 1.95 -2.95 14.48
N ILE A 118 2.44 -3.80 13.60
CA ILE A 118 1.60 -4.64 12.74
C ILE A 118 1.03 -5.81 13.55
N SER A 119 1.88 -6.57 14.23
CA SER A 119 1.45 -7.80 14.92
C SER A 119 0.47 -7.54 16.07
N ASP A 120 0.56 -6.39 16.73
CA ASP A 120 -0.27 -6.08 17.88
C ASP A 120 -1.56 -5.32 17.52
N HIS A 121 -1.61 -4.67 16.34
CA HIS A 121 -2.65 -3.67 16.09
C HIS A 121 -3.31 -3.72 14.70
N VAL A 122 -2.71 -4.40 13.72
CA VAL A 122 -3.18 -4.36 12.32
C VAL A 122 -4.03 -5.59 12.00
N ASP A 123 -5.21 -5.33 11.43
CA ASP A 123 -6.09 -6.39 10.91
C ASP A 123 -5.77 -6.72 9.44
N ILE A 124 -5.42 -5.69 8.65
CA ILE A 124 -5.19 -5.80 7.20
C ILE A 124 -3.81 -5.24 6.86
N LEU A 125 -2.90 -6.11 6.46
CA LEU A 125 -1.56 -5.71 5.99
C LEU A 125 -1.51 -5.70 4.47
N ILE A 126 -1.12 -4.56 3.90
CA ILE A 126 -0.78 -4.43 2.48
C ILE A 126 0.74 -4.32 2.37
N THR A 127 1.34 -5.14 1.52
CA THR A 127 2.80 -5.17 1.35
C THR A 127 3.21 -5.55 -0.07
N THR A 128 4.51 -5.64 -0.31
CA THR A 128 5.11 -6.12 -1.56
C THR A 128 6.07 -7.28 -1.29
N VAL A 129 6.34 -8.07 -2.33
CA VAL A 129 7.36 -9.13 -2.24
C VAL A 129 8.73 -8.52 -1.92
N GLU A 130 9.03 -7.33 -2.47
CA GLU A 130 10.30 -6.64 -2.23
C GLU A 130 10.47 -6.16 -0.79
N ASP A 131 9.41 -5.66 -0.14
CA ASP A 131 9.49 -5.21 1.25
C ASP A 131 9.79 -6.38 2.18
N MET A 132 9.15 -7.53 1.96
CA MET A 132 9.41 -8.75 2.73
C MET A 132 10.81 -9.30 2.48
N ALA A 133 11.26 -9.27 1.24
CA ALA A 133 12.62 -9.69 0.91
C ALA A 133 13.67 -8.79 1.57
N LYS A 134 13.50 -7.48 1.52
CA LYS A 134 14.45 -6.49 2.07
C LYS A 134 14.52 -6.52 3.59
N LEU A 135 13.38 -6.66 4.26
CA LEU A 135 13.32 -6.53 5.71
C LEU A 135 13.40 -7.86 6.45
N TYR A 136 12.81 -8.90 5.89
CA TYR A 136 12.69 -10.19 6.60
C TYR A 136 13.42 -11.32 5.90
N ASN A 137 14.09 -11.05 4.78
CA ASN A 137 14.80 -12.04 3.97
C ASN A 137 13.87 -13.18 3.49
N ILE A 138 12.62 -12.85 3.20
CA ILE A 138 11.61 -13.79 2.68
C ILE A 138 11.62 -13.70 1.15
N GLY A 139 11.91 -14.81 0.49
CA GLY A 139 11.76 -14.97 -0.95
C GLY A 139 10.33 -15.36 -1.32
N CYS A 140 10.07 -15.56 -2.61
CA CYS A 140 8.76 -15.99 -3.10
C CYS A 140 8.92 -17.08 -4.16
N GLY A 141 8.43 -18.28 -3.87
CA GLY A 141 8.57 -19.45 -4.73
C GLY A 141 10.03 -19.74 -5.06
N GLN A 142 10.35 -19.84 -6.35
CA GLN A 142 11.72 -20.09 -6.81
C GLN A 142 12.68 -18.89 -6.64
N TYR A 143 12.17 -17.71 -6.31
CA TYR A 143 12.97 -16.49 -6.18
C TYR A 143 13.43 -16.29 -4.75
N SER A 144 14.72 -16.36 -4.51
CA SER A 144 15.32 -15.99 -3.23
C SER A 144 15.10 -14.51 -2.93
N ALA A 145 15.16 -14.12 -1.65
CA ALA A 145 15.05 -12.73 -1.25
C ALA A 145 16.08 -11.83 -1.96
N LYS A 146 17.29 -12.33 -2.19
CA LYS A 146 18.32 -11.59 -2.93
C LYS A 146 17.91 -11.32 -4.37
N GLN A 147 17.41 -12.32 -5.10
CA GLN A 147 16.93 -12.15 -6.49
C GLN A 147 15.79 -11.13 -6.57
N VAL A 148 14.83 -11.19 -5.62
CA VAL A 148 13.75 -10.21 -5.53
C VAL A 148 14.28 -8.79 -5.34
N VAL A 149 15.25 -8.59 -4.43
CA VAL A 149 15.85 -7.28 -4.16
C VAL A 149 16.65 -6.76 -5.35
N ASP A 150 17.32 -7.65 -6.07
CA ASP A 150 18.11 -7.31 -7.26
C ASP A 150 17.23 -7.00 -8.49
N GLY A 151 15.90 -7.23 -8.39
CA GLY A 151 14.94 -6.99 -9.46
C GLY A 151 14.83 -8.16 -10.45
N ASP A 152 15.37 -9.32 -10.11
CA ASP A 152 15.31 -10.55 -10.90
C ASP A 152 14.04 -11.35 -10.52
N LEU A 153 12.88 -10.71 -10.68
CA LEU A 153 11.58 -11.28 -10.37
C LEU A 153 10.80 -11.51 -11.67
N GLY A 154 10.69 -12.76 -12.07
CA GLY A 154 9.79 -13.19 -13.14
C GLY A 154 8.39 -13.50 -12.61
N ARG A 155 7.57 -14.15 -13.43
CA ARG A 155 6.23 -14.56 -13.03
C ARG A 155 6.30 -15.50 -11.81
N ILE A 156 5.47 -15.20 -10.82
CA ILE A 156 5.28 -16.06 -9.64
C ILE A 156 4.08 -16.96 -9.92
N GLU A 157 4.18 -18.24 -9.62
CA GLU A 157 3.06 -19.19 -9.76
C GLU A 157 2.04 -19.00 -8.63
N ASP A 158 0.81 -19.53 -8.83
CA ASP A 158 -0.30 -19.30 -7.88
C ASP A 158 -0.01 -19.92 -6.52
N ASP A 159 0.53 -21.13 -6.48
CA ASP A 159 0.89 -21.81 -5.24
C ASP A 159 1.99 -21.05 -4.48
N ASP A 160 2.98 -20.51 -5.20
CA ASP A 160 4.09 -19.75 -4.62
C ASP A 160 3.63 -18.46 -3.95
N ILE A 161 2.74 -17.70 -4.61
CA ILE A 161 2.22 -16.46 -4.02
C ILE A 161 1.23 -16.74 -2.89
N GLN A 162 0.51 -17.86 -2.95
CA GLN A 162 -0.36 -18.31 -1.88
C GLN A 162 0.46 -18.69 -0.63
N ASP A 163 1.54 -19.44 -0.80
CA ASP A 163 2.45 -19.82 0.29
C ASP A 163 3.17 -18.59 0.88
N PHE A 164 3.60 -17.68 0.03
CA PHE A 164 4.17 -16.41 0.48
C PHE A 164 3.15 -15.59 1.29
N SER A 165 1.91 -15.51 0.83
CA SER A 165 0.84 -14.81 1.55
C SER A 165 0.61 -15.41 2.93
N ARG A 166 0.61 -16.74 3.03
CA ARG A 166 0.48 -17.46 4.29
C ARG A 166 1.66 -17.16 5.23
N GLN A 167 2.89 -17.20 4.73
CA GLN A 167 4.07 -16.87 5.53
C GLN A 167 4.02 -15.45 6.09
N VAL A 168 3.65 -14.47 5.27
CA VAL A 168 3.55 -13.06 5.70
C VAL A 168 2.43 -12.88 6.73
N ARG A 169 1.26 -13.49 6.48
CA ARG A 169 0.14 -13.44 7.43
C ARG A 169 0.53 -14.02 8.78
N ASP A 170 1.17 -15.19 8.79
CA ASP A 170 1.55 -15.89 10.01
C ASP A 170 2.69 -15.15 10.74
N LEU A 171 3.63 -14.52 10.01
CA LEU A 171 4.70 -13.71 10.58
C LEU A 171 4.15 -12.54 11.41
N PHE A 172 3.11 -11.89 10.93
CA PHE A 172 2.53 -10.71 11.57
C PHE A 172 1.22 -10.97 12.32
N ASN A 173 0.69 -12.19 12.27
CA ASN A 173 -0.57 -12.56 12.90
C ASN A 173 -1.74 -11.64 12.48
N VAL A 174 -1.80 -11.24 11.22
CA VAL A 174 -2.87 -10.37 10.68
C VAL A 174 -4.03 -11.19 10.15
N SER A 175 -5.23 -10.61 10.16
CA SER A 175 -6.44 -11.28 9.64
C SER A 175 -6.44 -11.37 8.11
N ILE A 176 -5.94 -10.32 7.44
CA ILE A 176 -5.84 -10.25 5.98
C ILE A 176 -4.45 -9.76 5.58
N VAL A 177 -3.84 -10.45 4.63
CA VAL A 177 -2.66 -9.95 3.93
C VAL A 177 -3.03 -9.69 2.47
N ALA A 178 -2.60 -8.56 1.93
CA ALA A 178 -2.72 -8.22 0.53
C ALA A 178 -1.35 -7.84 -0.04
N ILE A 179 -1.04 -8.33 -1.23
CA ILE A 179 0.29 -8.22 -1.83
C ILE A 179 0.16 -7.62 -3.21
N THR A 180 0.89 -6.56 -3.47
CA THR A 180 1.03 -6.00 -4.82
C THR A 180 2.36 -6.40 -5.42
N ILE A 181 2.35 -6.82 -6.68
CA ILE A 181 3.49 -7.32 -7.41
C ILE A 181 3.66 -6.49 -8.69
N ARG A 182 4.85 -5.99 -8.92
CA ARG A 182 5.19 -5.25 -10.12
C ARG A 182 6.31 -5.96 -10.88
N TYR A 183 6.05 -6.19 -12.15
CA TYR A 183 7.06 -6.73 -13.06
C TYR A 183 7.50 -5.59 -14.00
N PRO A 184 8.71 -5.03 -13.81
CA PRO A 184 9.18 -3.95 -14.66
C PRO A 184 9.59 -4.52 -16.02
N ASP A 185 8.76 -4.29 -17.05
CA ASP A 185 9.08 -4.70 -18.42
C ASP A 185 10.00 -3.65 -19.09
N THR A 186 9.64 -2.37 -18.98
CA THR A 186 10.43 -1.20 -19.41
C THR A 186 10.21 -0.02 -18.47
N PHE A 187 10.83 1.14 -18.74
CA PHE A 187 10.54 2.36 -17.96
C PHE A 187 9.13 2.90 -18.22
N GLU A 188 8.57 2.64 -19.40
CA GLU A 188 7.25 3.09 -19.82
C GLU A 188 6.17 2.01 -19.66
N GLN A 189 6.53 0.77 -19.41
CA GLN A 189 5.59 -0.34 -19.27
C GLN A 189 5.93 -1.22 -18.09
N HIS A 190 4.92 -1.61 -17.37
CA HIS A 190 5.03 -2.68 -16.39
C HIS A 190 3.75 -3.52 -16.32
N ARG A 191 3.86 -4.72 -15.83
CA ARG A 191 2.73 -5.52 -15.43
C ARG A 191 2.48 -5.34 -13.94
N TRP A 192 1.23 -5.24 -13.58
CA TRP A 192 0.76 -5.12 -12.22
C TRP A 192 -0.14 -6.30 -11.88
N GLU A 193 0.13 -6.90 -10.77
CA GLU A 193 -0.62 -8.02 -10.21
C GLU A 193 -0.85 -7.79 -8.74
N SER A 194 -1.89 -8.41 -8.19
CA SER A 194 -2.13 -8.41 -6.76
C SER A 194 -2.72 -9.74 -6.29
N ALA A 195 -2.53 -10.05 -5.02
CA ALA A 195 -3.11 -11.21 -4.37
C ALA A 195 -3.51 -10.84 -2.95
N ALA A 196 -4.51 -11.53 -2.40
CA ALA A 196 -4.89 -11.37 -1.00
C ALA A 196 -5.34 -12.70 -0.40
N MET A 197 -5.10 -12.85 0.90
CA MET A 197 -5.48 -14.01 1.69
C MET A 197 -6.02 -13.58 3.04
N ASP A 198 -7.10 -14.22 3.50
CA ASP A 198 -7.62 -14.03 4.85
C ASP A 198 -7.23 -15.16 5.83
N SER A 199 -7.68 -15.03 7.08
CA SER A 199 -7.42 -15.98 8.13
C SER A 199 -8.14 -17.33 7.96
N GLU A 200 -9.18 -17.38 7.14
CA GLU A 200 -9.91 -18.61 6.80
C GLU A 200 -9.24 -19.39 5.67
N GLY A 201 -8.21 -18.80 5.03
CA GLY A 201 -7.50 -19.37 3.90
C GLY A 201 -8.14 -19.06 2.54
N ASN A 202 -9.16 -18.19 2.50
CA ASN A 202 -9.67 -17.68 1.22
C ASN A 202 -8.55 -16.90 0.53
N PHE A 203 -8.27 -17.27 -0.71
CA PHE A 203 -7.22 -16.67 -1.52
C PHE A 203 -7.78 -16.15 -2.84
N CYS A 204 -7.40 -14.94 -3.20
CA CYS A 204 -7.75 -14.32 -4.48
C CYS A 204 -6.50 -13.70 -5.10
N ARG A 205 -6.41 -13.78 -6.44
CA ARG A 205 -5.35 -13.17 -7.24
C ARG A 205 -5.93 -12.44 -8.45
N SER A 206 -5.20 -11.48 -8.97
CA SER A 206 -5.52 -10.80 -10.23
C SER A 206 -5.85 -11.77 -11.35
N PRO A 207 -6.99 -11.62 -12.05
CA PRO A 207 -7.41 -12.57 -13.09
C PRO A 207 -6.56 -12.52 -14.36
N ALA A 208 -5.87 -11.41 -14.62
CA ALA A 208 -5.01 -11.25 -15.78
C ALA A 208 -3.92 -10.21 -15.53
N VAL A 209 -2.72 -10.54 -16.03
CA VAL A 209 -1.55 -9.65 -15.96
C VAL A 209 -1.32 -9.06 -17.34
N ARG A 210 -1.82 -7.85 -17.58
CA ARG A 210 -1.63 -7.12 -18.83
C ARG A 210 -0.67 -5.97 -18.64
N PRO A 211 0.22 -5.68 -19.62
CA PRO A 211 1.08 -4.51 -19.55
C PRO A 211 0.27 -3.22 -19.46
N ILE A 212 0.75 -2.32 -18.63
CA ILE A 212 0.24 -0.96 -18.50
C ILE A 212 1.28 -0.03 -19.14
N THR A 213 0.83 0.82 -20.06
CA THR A 213 1.66 1.93 -20.54
C THR A 213 1.56 3.06 -19.52
N LEU A 214 2.68 3.34 -18.88
CA LEU A 214 2.75 4.30 -17.80
C LEU A 214 2.80 5.73 -18.31
N TRP A 215 1.98 6.58 -17.72
CA TRP A 215 2.18 8.01 -17.77
C TRP A 215 2.89 8.49 -16.50
N ASP A 216 2.38 8.09 -15.34
CA ASP A 216 2.97 8.39 -14.04
C ASP A 216 2.69 7.26 -13.02
N ARG A 217 3.71 6.87 -12.23
CA ARG A 217 3.61 5.82 -11.21
C ARG A 217 3.11 6.31 -9.85
N LEU A 218 3.23 7.63 -9.62
CA LEU A 218 2.92 8.21 -8.31
C LEU A 218 1.48 7.91 -7.91
N GLY A 219 1.25 7.60 -6.64
CA GLY A 219 -0.07 7.30 -6.10
C GLY A 219 -0.70 5.98 -6.57
N GLY A 220 -0.01 5.16 -7.38
CA GLY A 220 -0.54 3.88 -7.84
C GLY A 220 -0.82 2.90 -6.69
N GLY A 221 0.09 2.81 -5.71
CA GLY A 221 -0.11 2.01 -4.49
C GLY A 221 -1.28 2.51 -3.66
N ASP A 222 -1.32 3.81 -3.38
CA ASP A 222 -2.38 4.42 -2.58
C ASP A 222 -3.76 4.25 -3.22
N THR A 223 -3.82 4.35 -4.57
CA THR A 223 -5.04 4.10 -5.33
C THR A 223 -5.46 2.63 -5.24
N TRP A 224 -4.51 1.71 -5.33
CA TRP A 224 -4.78 0.29 -5.14
C TRP A 224 -5.33 0.01 -3.74
N ASN A 225 -4.69 0.54 -2.71
CA ASN A 225 -5.12 0.40 -1.32
C ASN A 225 -6.58 0.86 -1.14
N ALA A 226 -6.91 2.04 -1.68
CA ALA A 226 -8.26 2.59 -1.61
C ALA A 226 -9.29 1.69 -2.32
N GLY A 227 -8.97 1.20 -3.52
CA GLY A 227 -9.81 0.29 -4.28
C GLY A 227 -10.00 -1.06 -3.58
N PHE A 228 -8.93 -1.60 -3.01
CA PHE A 228 -8.98 -2.85 -2.23
C PHE A 228 -9.89 -2.72 -1.01
N TYR A 229 -9.71 -1.67 -0.21
CA TYR A 229 -10.58 -1.41 0.94
C TYR A 229 -12.03 -1.17 0.55
N TYR A 230 -12.29 -0.46 -0.56
CA TYR A 230 -13.64 -0.26 -1.06
C TYR A 230 -14.31 -1.61 -1.36
N GLY A 231 -13.64 -2.50 -2.10
CA GLY A 231 -14.16 -3.82 -2.39
C GLY A 231 -14.42 -4.62 -1.11
N LEU A 232 -13.44 -4.68 -0.22
CA LEU A 232 -13.51 -5.41 1.03
C LEU A 232 -14.66 -4.94 1.95
N LEU A 233 -14.88 -3.63 2.05
CA LEU A 233 -15.88 -3.05 2.95
C LEU A 233 -17.30 -3.01 2.37
N THR A 234 -17.49 -3.31 1.08
CA THR A 234 -18.81 -3.25 0.43
C THR A 234 -19.46 -4.60 0.21
N GLU A 235 -18.77 -5.70 0.47
CA GLU A 235 -19.32 -7.05 0.38
C GLU A 235 -19.68 -7.63 1.75
N ALA A 236 -20.55 -8.62 1.74
CA ALA A 236 -21.06 -9.24 2.96
C ALA A 236 -20.13 -10.32 3.53
N SER A 237 -19.40 -11.03 2.66
CA SER A 237 -18.46 -12.07 3.05
C SER A 237 -17.00 -11.66 2.80
N SER A 238 -16.08 -12.22 3.57
CA SER A 238 -14.64 -11.99 3.41
C SER A 238 -14.17 -12.41 2.01
N SER A 239 -14.56 -13.58 1.54
CA SER A 239 -14.16 -14.10 0.22
C SER A 239 -14.61 -13.20 -0.94
N GLU A 240 -15.87 -12.74 -0.94
CA GLU A 240 -16.38 -11.79 -1.95
C GLU A 240 -15.67 -10.44 -1.83
N GLY A 241 -15.43 -9.98 -0.61
CA GLY A 241 -14.71 -8.76 -0.33
C GLY A 241 -13.27 -8.77 -0.84
N LEU A 242 -12.54 -9.89 -0.64
CA LEU A 242 -11.20 -10.07 -1.20
C LEU A 242 -11.22 -10.04 -2.72
N ALA A 243 -12.10 -10.81 -3.35
CA ALA A 243 -12.21 -10.90 -4.81
C ALA A 243 -12.54 -9.53 -5.42
N LYS A 244 -13.52 -8.82 -4.88
CA LYS A 244 -13.88 -7.48 -5.32
C LYS A 244 -12.77 -6.47 -5.05
N GLY A 245 -12.11 -6.56 -3.89
CA GLY A 245 -11.00 -5.70 -3.51
C GLY A 245 -9.86 -5.77 -4.52
N ILE A 246 -9.44 -6.98 -4.89
CA ILE A 246 -8.43 -7.22 -5.93
C ILE A 246 -8.84 -6.56 -7.26
N LEU A 247 -10.07 -6.82 -7.72
CA LEU A 247 -10.55 -6.30 -9.00
C LEU A 247 -10.64 -4.78 -9.04
N VAL A 248 -11.20 -4.17 -7.98
CA VAL A 248 -11.34 -2.70 -7.90
C VAL A 248 -9.98 -2.04 -7.73
N GLY A 249 -9.11 -2.58 -6.86
CA GLY A 249 -7.76 -2.09 -6.65
C GLY A 249 -6.94 -2.10 -7.94
N ASP A 250 -6.95 -3.22 -8.66
CA ASP A 250 -6.23 -3.36 -9.93
C ASP A 250 -6.79 -2.42 -11.01
N ALA A 251 -8.10 -2.36 -11.19
CA ALA A 251 -8.70 -1.48 -12.19
C ALA A 251 -8.42 0.00 -11.89
N ALA A 252 -8.62 0.43 -10.65
CA ALA A 252 -8.37 1.81 -10.25
C ALA A 252 -6.90 2.21 -10.43
N THR A 253 -5.96 1.36 -10.00
CA THR A 253 -4.53 1.65 -10.14
C THR A 253 -4.08 1.67 -11.61
N ARG A 254 -4.63 0.80 -12.46
CA ARG A 254 -4.34 0.78 -13.89
C ARG A 254 -4.78 2.08 -14.57
N ILE A 255 -5.97 2.59 -14.24
CA ILE A 255 -6.45 3.88 -14.74
C ILE A 255 -5.55 5.01 -14.22
N LYS A 256 -5.29 5.04 -12.91
CA LYS A 256 -4.45 6.07 -12.28
C LYS A 256 -3.07 6.17 -12.95
N GLN A 257 -2.43 5.08 -13.28
CA GLN A 257 -1.09 5.08 -13.88
C GLN A 257 -1.06 5.64 -15.31
N THR A 258 -2.21 5.84 -15.93
CA THR A 258 -2.36 6.59 -17.20
C THR A 258 -2.60 8.08 -17.00
N LEU A 259 -2.69 8.55 -15.75
CA LEU A 259 -2.88 9.95 -15.37
C LEU A 259 -1.59 10.53 -14.79
N MET A 260 -1.38 11.84 -14.96
CA MET A 260 -0.28 12.54 -14.31
C MET A 260 -0.58 12.78 -12.83
N PHE A 261 0.48 13.00 -12.06
CA PHE A 261 0.46 13.27 -10.63
C PHE A 261 -0.01 12.08 -9.77
N ASP A 262 -0.06 12.25 -8.46
CA ASP A 262 -0.39 11.22 -7.49
C ASP A 262 -1.90 11.11 -7.19
N LEU A 263 -2.68 12.11 -7.56
CA LEU A 263 -4.12 12.12 -7.28
C LEU A 263 -4.89 11.25 -8.29
N PRO A 264 -5.64 10.23 -7.83
CA PRO A 264 -6.45 9.39 -8.69
C PRO A 264 -7.76 10.11 -9.07
N ILE A 265 -7.77 10.75 -10.23
CA ILE A 265 -9.00 11.31 -10.79
C ILE A 265 -9.68 10.22 -11.61
N VAL A 266 -10.34 9.31 -10.91
CA VAL A 266 -11.10 8.18 -11.49
C VAL A 266 -12.49 8.14 -10.91
N ASP A 267 -13.48 7.79 -11.71
CA ASP A 267 -14.84 7.58 -11.23
C ASP A 267 -15.20 6.09 -11.18
N LYS A 268 -16.28 5.79 -10.44
CA LYS A 268 -16.76 4.43 -10.26
C LYS A 268 -17.15 3.76 -11.57
N ALA A 269 -17.74 4.49 -12.51
CA ALA A 269 -18.22 3.94 -13.78
C ALA A 269 -17.05 3.53 -14.66
N GLU A 270 -15.96 4.31 -14.67
CA GLU A 270 -14.72 4.00 -15.39
C GLU A 270 -14.04 2.75 -14.83
N VAL A 271 -13.95 2.63 -13.51
CA VAL A 271 -13.41 1.44 -12.83
C VAL A 271 -14.24 0.20 -13.16
N GLU A 272 -15.57 0.27 -13.04
CA GLU A 272 -16.46 -0.84 -13.34
C GLU A 272 -16.41 -1.26 -14.83
N ALA A 273 -16.25 -0.29 -15.74
CA ALA A 273 -16.09 -0.57 -17.15
C ALA A 273 -14.79 -1.34 -17.45
N LEU A 274 -13.70 -0.94 -16.81
CA LEU A 274 -12.42 -1.64 -16.96
C LEU A 274 -12.46 -3.04 -16.34
N MET A 275 -13.05 -3.21 -15.14
CA MET A 275 -13.24 -4.52 -14.53
C MET A 275 -13.99 -5.48 -15.46
N LYS A 276 -15.08 -5.01 -16.06
CA LYS A 276 -15.85 -5.82 -17.03
C LYS A 276 -15.01 -6.20 -18.27
N ALA A 277 -14.24 -5.26 -18.80
CA ALA A 277 -13.38 -5.52 -19.95
C ALA A 277 -12.27 -6.53 -19.64
N GLU A 278 -11.71 -6.52 -18.44
CA GLU A 278 -10.67 -7.46 -18.04
C GLU A 278 -11.19 -8.85 -17.72
N LEU A 279 -12.35 -8.95 -17.07
CA LEU A 279 -12.98 -10.24 -16.76
C LEU A 279 -13.53 -10.96 -18.01
N PHE A 280 -14.08 -10.21 -18.96
CA PHE A 280 -14.79 -10.80 -20.12
C PHE A 280 -14.03 -10.66 -21.45
N GLY A 281 -12.79 -10.17 -21.43
CA GLY A 281 -11.94 -10.10 -22.64
C GLY A 281 -12.41 -9.12 -23.72
N GLY A 282 -13.34 -8.23 -23.38
CA GLY A 282 -14.04 -7.35 -24.31
C GLY A 282 -13.55 -5.91 -24.30
N GLY A 283 -12.27 -5.65 -24.54
CA GLY A 283 -11.79 -4.28 -24.75
C GLY A 283 -12.31 -3.71 -26.09
N LYS A 284 -13.51 -3.15 -26.15
CA LYS A 284 -13.90 -2.28 -27.26
C LYS A 284 -13.18 -0.95 -27.14
N ARG A 285 -12.32 -0.67 -28.10
CA ARG A 285 -11.70 0.64 -28.30
C ARG A 285 -12.79 1.69 -28.52
N THR A 286 -12.73 2.75 -27.72
CA THR A 286 -13.46 4.03 -27.82
C THR A 286 -14.97 3.98 -27.64
N ALA A 287 -15.43 4.50 -26.49
CA ALA A 287 -16.71 5.22 -26.46
C ALA A 287 -16.59 6.45 -27.39
N ARG A 288 -17.42 6.53 -28.41
CA ARG A 288 -17.65 7.75 -29.15
C ARG A 288 -18.75 8.55 -28.48
#